data_1a9d52c63389c8de1cbdbeb81cd70e42
#
_entry.id   1a9d52c63389c8de1cbdbeb81cd70e42
#
_cell.length_a   1.000
_cell.length_b   1.000
_cell.length_c   1.000
_cell.angle_alpha   90.00
_cell.angle_beta   90.00
_cell.angle_gamma   90.00
#
_symmetry.space_group_name_H-M   'P 1'
#
loop_
_entity.id
_entity.type
_entity.pdbx_description
1 polymer ?
#
loop_
_entity_poly.entity_id
_entity_poly.type
_entity_poly.pdbx_seq_one_letter_code
_entity_poly.pdbx_strand_id
1 'polypeptide(L)'
;MNPNARPRRPGQAVTGRHWAALVITAWLVAVSSSFAFAQQGLGTILGTVTDTTGGAMPGVLVEVTNVATAVTTNVVTNADGAFNAPNLLVGQYRVTFSLEGFNKVVRSGIVLEVDQRAQVNVKLDVGSVSEVIEVTAESARTDTTTATLGKVIEGRRIQELPLNGRNALSLMLLVPAVQSGAGPTASGFGDRGTQISLIRINGSPLATNNFLVDGLSSSNPYVPDTNINPTVDAVQEFKVQSNTMSSEYGFTLGGVVNLVTKSGTNDYHGSLYEFLRNEALDANSWANARAKQPKSPLDYNQFGGSVGGPVRLPSWLGGADGRG
;
A
#
# COMPACT_ATOMS: atom_id res chain seq x y z
N MET A 1 -54.80 -45.18 -32.31
CA MET A 1 -53.85 -45.78 -31.33
C MET A 1 -52.44 -45.44 -31.81
N ASN A 2 -51.71 -44.59 -31.05
CA ASN A 2 -50.39 -44.12 -31.44
C ASN A 2 -49.38 -44.90 -30.60
N PRO A 3 -48.47 -45.75 -31.14
CA PRO A 3 -47.65 -46.69 -30.39
C PRO A 3 -46.31 -46.06 -29.84
N ASN A 4 -46.15 -44.75 -29.91
CA ASN A 4 -44.87 -44.11 -29.57
C ASN A 4 -44.88 -43.20 -28.30
N ALA A 5 -45.73 -43.50 -27.34
CA ALA A 5 -45.67 -42.79 -26.05
C ALA A 5 -44.51 -43.34 -25.20
N ARG A 6 -43.35 -42.62 -25.15
CA ARG A 6 -42.28 -42.92 -24.23
C ARG A 6 -42.70 -42.56 -22.80
N PRO A 7 -42.47 -43.44 -21.82
CA PRO A 7 -42.78 -43.10 -20.42
C PRO A 7 -41.86 -41.99 -19.91
N ARG A 8 -42.44 -40.96 -19.31
CA ARG A 8 -41.70 -39.91 -18.56
C ARG A 8 -40.98 -40.55 -17.37
N ARG A 9 -39.64 -40.46 -17.35
CA ARG A 9 -38.87 -40.86 -16.19
C ARG A 9 -39.25 -39.98 -15.01
N PRO A 10 -39.51 -40.53 -13.82
CA PRO A 10 -39.74 -39.71 -12.62
C PRO A 10 -38.46 -38.93 -12.30
N GLY A 11 -38.60 -37.62 -12.01
CA GLY A 11 -37.53 -36.75 -11.63
C GLY A 11 -36.82 -37.32 -10.37
N GLN A 12 -35.55 -37.60 -10.47
CA GLN A 12 -34.74 -37.97 -9.30
C GLN A 12 -34.73 -36.77 -8.34
N ALA A 13 -35.39 -36.94 -7.21
CA ALA A 13 -35.25 -36.02 -6.11
C ALA A 13 -33.76 -35.97 -5.70
N VAL A 14 -33.16 -34.81 -5.80
CA VAL A 14 -31.78 -34.56 -5.36
C VAL A 14 -31.77 -34.84 -3.86
N THR A 15 -31.26 -36.01 -3.49
CA THR A 15 -31.30 -36.54 -2.13
C THR A 15 -30.47 -35.64 -1.20
N GLY A 16 -30.91 -35.45 0.04
CA GLY A 16 -30.30 -34.54 1.05
C GLY A 16 -28.80 -34.78 1.31
N ARG A 17 -28.23 -35.90 0.80
CA ARG A 17 -26.77 -36.19 0.81
C ARG A 17 -25.96 -35.19 -0.02
N HIS A 18 -26.48 -34.68 -1.13
CA HIS A 18 -25.77 -33.69 -1.98
C HIS A 18 -25.79 -32.30 -1.34
N TRP A 19 -26.86 -31.95 -0.64
CA TRP A 19 -26.91 -30.70 0.12
C TRP A 19 -25.95 -30.70 1.30
N ALA A 20 -25.84 -31.81 2.05
CA ALA A 20 -24.86 -31.96 3.11
C ALA A 20 -23.42 -31.89 2.58
N ALA A 21 -23.11 -32.52 1.46
CA ALA A 21 -21.81 -32.42 0.82
C ALA A 21 -21.46 -30.99 0.39
N LEU A 22 -22.42 -30.26 -0.22
CA LEU A 22 -22.22 -28.85 -0.61
C LEU A 22 -21.98 -27.93 0.61
N VAL A 23 -22.72 -28.12 1.68
CA VAL A 23 -22.54 -27.35 2.93
C VAL A 23 -21.17 -27.64 3.56
N ILE A 24 -20.75 -28.91 3.61
CA ILE A 24 -19.44 -29.29 4.16
C ILE A 24 -18.30 -28.75 3.26
N THR A 25 -18.46 -28.80 1.92
CA THR A 25 -17.45 -28.23 1.01
C THR A 25 -17.37 -26.72 1.15
N ALA A 26 -18.51 -26.02 1.25
CA ALA A 26 -18.55 -24.57 1.47
C ALA A 26 -17.92 -24.18 2.84
N TRP A 27 -18.16 -24.98 3.86
CA TRP A 27 -17.57 -24.78 5.20
C TRP A 27 -16.05 -25.03 5.20
N LEU A 28 -15.57 -26.09 4.53
CA LEU A 28 -14.14 -26.37 4.34
C LEU A 28 -13.43 -25.26 3.56
N VAL A 29 -14.04 -24.72 2.52
CA VAL A 29 -13.51 -23.58 1.75
C VAL A 29 -13.48 -22.31 2.63
N ALA A 30 -14.51 -22.06 3.44
CA ALA A 30 -14.56 -20.92 4.36
C ALA A 30 -13.50 -21.01 5.47
N VAL A 31 -13.22 -22.20 5.98
CA VAL A 31 -12.20 -22.43 7.02
C VAL A 31 -10.77 -22.38 6.45
N SER A 32 -10.56 -22.80 5.19
CA SER A 32 -9.24 -22.76 4.56
C SER A 32 -8.79 -21.36 4.11
N SER A 33 -9.73 -20.39 4.01
CA SER A 33 -9.40 -19.00 3.64
C SER A 33 -8.83 -18.14 4.78
N SER A 34 -8.65 -18.70 5.98
CA SER A 34 -8.34 -17.91 7.19
C SER A 34 -6.87 -17.52 7.36
N PHE A 35 -5.94 -17.87 6.47
CA PHE A 35 -4.50 -17.65 6.67
C PHE A 35 -3.76 -17.00 5.50
N ALA A 36 -4.44 -16.28 4.65
CA ALA A 36 -3.74 -15.42 3.70
C ALA A 36 -3.26 -14.14 4.41
N PHE A 37 -2.12 -14.20 5.07
CA PHE A 37 -1.39 -12.99 5.43
C PHE A 37 -0.93 -12.34 4.13
N ALA A 38 -1.63 -11.31 3.70
CA ALA A 38 -1.16 -10.45 2.64
C ALA A 38 0.15 -9.81 3.12
N GLN A 39 1.24 -10.06 2.40
CA GLN A 39 2.50 -9.35 2.60
C GLN A 39 2.29 -7.93 2.06
N GLN A 40 1.83 -7.04 2.92
CA GLN A 40 1.73 -5.61 2.59
C GLN A 40 3.14 -5.02 2.58
N GLY A 41 3.35 -3.95 1.82
CA GLY A 41 4.57 -3.14 1.89
C GLY A 41 4.71 -2.54 3.27
N LEU A 42 5.36 -3.28 4.15
CA LEU A 42 5.42 -3.01 5.57
C LEU A 42 6.72 -2.27 5.90
N GLY A 43 6.64 -1.35 6.84
CA GLY A 43 7.82 -0.70 7.41
C GLY A 43 8.22 -1.32 8.75
N THR A 44 9.31 -0.84 9.30
CA THR A 44 9.85 -1.24 10.59
C THR A 44 10.21 -0.03 11.41
N ILE A 45 9.84 0.00 12.69
CA ILE A 45 10.36 0.98 13.65
C ILE A 45 11.33 0.25 14.57
N LEU A 46 12.56 0.76 14.63
CA LEU A 46 13.64 0.18 15.43
C LEU A 46 14.42 1.29 16.16
N GLY A 47 15.23 0.91 17.12
CA GLY A 47 16.06 1.88 17.82
C GLY A 47 16.70 1.33 19.07
N THR A 48 17.30 2.23 19.86
CA THR A 48 17.94 1.92 21.12
C THR A 48 17.41 2.81 22.24
N VAL A 49 17.27 2.23 23.41
CA VAL A 49 16.90 2.93 24.63
C VAL A 49 18.11 2.94 25.56
N THR A 50 18.50 4.13 26.00
CA THR A 50 19.65 4.33 26.90
C THR A 50 19.23 5.16 28.12
N ASP A 51 19.99 5.08 29.17
CA ASP A 51 19.88 5.99 30.31
C ASP A 51 20.60 7.33 30.04
N THR A 52 20.59 8.22 31.01
CA THR A 52 21.27 9.54 30.94
C THR A 52 22.77 9.43 30.79
N THR A 53 23.37 8.32 31.25
CA THR A 53 24.81 8.07 31.16
C THR A 53 25.23 7.42 29.85
N GLY A 54 24.26 7.01 29.03
CA GLY A 54 24.46 6.29 27.77
C GLY A 54 24.48 4.77 27.95
N GLY A 55 24.16 4.26 29.14
CA GLY A 55 24.03 2.83 29.40
C GLY A 55 22.80 2.23 28.68
N ALA A 56 22.96 1.03 28.16
CA ALA A 56 21.84 0.31 27.50
C ALA A 56 20.76 -0.06 28.53
N MET A 57 19.50 0.09 28.15
CA MET A 57 18.36 -0.19 29.03
C MET A 57 17.56 -1.42 28.52
N PRO A 58 17.81 -2.61 29.07
CA PRO A 58 16.99 -3.79 28.76
C PRO A 58 15.65 -3.77 29.51
N GLY A 59 14.66 -4.47 28.97
CA GLY A 59 13.36 -4.65 29.62
C GLY A 59 12.40 -3.48 29.51
N VAL A 60 12.70 -2.44 28.74
CA VAL A 60 11.81 -1.31 28.49
C VAL A 60 10.66 -1.80 27.62
N LEU A 61 9.42 -1.56 28.05
CA LEU A 61 8.23 -1.78 27.23
C LEU A 61 8.11 -0.64 26.21
N VAL A 62 8.06 -1.00 24.95
CA VAL A 62 7.92 -0.08 23.82
C VAL A 62 6.57 -0.36 23.14
N GLU A 63 5.64 0.58 23.25
CA GLU A 63 4.32 0.52 22.66
C GLU A 63 4.31 1.36 21.38
N VAL A 64 4.18 0.72 20.23
CA VAL A 64 4.15 1.36 18.91
C VAL A 64 2.70 1.42 18.44
N THR A 65 2.09 2.60 18.51
CA THR A 65 0.67 2.81 18.20
C THR A 65 0.48 3.54 16.89
N ASN A 66 -0.26 2.96 15.96
CA ASN A 66 -0.72 3.64 14.75
C ASN A 66 -1.81 4.65 15.10
N VAL A 67 -1.59 5.92 14.72
CA VAL A 67 -2.50 7.02 15.11
C VAL A 67 -3.88 6.89 14.44
N ALA A 68 -3.94 6.39 13.20
CA ALA A 68 -5.18 6.34 12.42
C ALA A 68 -6.08 5.15 12.79
N THR A 69 -5.48 4.04 13.24
CA THR A 69 -6.22 2.80 13.56
C THR A 69 -6.28 2.50 15.05
N ALA A 70 -5.46 3.18 15.87
CA ALA A 70 -5.23 2.90 17.29
C ALA A 70 -4.68 1.47 17.57
N VAL A 71 -4.22 0.76 16.55
CA VAL A 71 -3.59 -0.55 16.72
C VAL A 71 -2.21 -0.36 17.34
N THR A 72 -1.95 -1.08 18.42
CA THR A 72 -0.68 -1.03 19.17
C THR A 72 0.08 -2.33 19.05
N THR A 73 1.36 -2.24 18.69
CA THR A 73 2.32 -3.34 18.71
C THR A 73 3.27 -3.15 19.89
N ASN A 74 3.36 -4.16 20.74
CA ASN A 74 4.20 -4.13 21.94
C ASN A 74 5.47 -4.93 21.70
N VAL A 75 6.63 -4.31 21.98
CA VAL A 75 7.95 -4.95 21.95
C VAL A 75 8.72 -4.58 23.20
N VAL A 76 9.73 -5.36 23.55
CA VAL A 76 10.57 -5.12 24.73
C VAL A 76 12.01 -5.01 24.28
N THR A 77 12.78 -4.11 24.90
CA THR A 77 14.20 -3.94 24.58
C THR A 77 15.03 -5.14 25.05
N ASN A 78 16.00 -5.55 24.23
CA ASN A 78 16.93 -6.65 24.52
C ASN A 78 18.07 -6.19 25.47
N ALA A 79 19.06 -7.07 25.71
CA ALA A 79 20.20 -6.81 26.59
C ALA A 79 21.04 -5.56 26.19
N ASP A 80 21.06 -5.22 24.91
CA ASP A 80 21.75 -4.06 24.35
C ASP A 80 20.88 -2.79 24.35
N GLY A 81 19.69 -2.84 24.96
CA GLY A 81 18.70 -1.76 24.91
C GLY A 81 18.05 -1.57 23.55
N ALA A 82 18.27 -2.47 22.61
CA ALA A 82 17.71 -2.37 21.26
C ALA A 82 16.30 -2.96 21.19
N PHE A 83 15.43 -2.33 20.40
CA PHE A 83 14.10 -2.84 20.06
C PHE A 83 13.87 -2.86 18.54
N ASN A 84 12.98 -3.73 18.11
CA ASN A 84 12.60 -3.86 16.72
C ASN A 84 11.09 -4.22 16.62
N ALA A 85 10.32 -3.34 16.01
CA ALA A 85 8.90 -3.54 15.71
C ALA A 85 8.72 -3.66 14.19
N PRO A 86 8.76 -4.87 13.65
CA PRO A 86 8.60 -5.12 12.21
C PRO A 86 7.12 -5.17 11.81
N ASN A 87 6.87 -5.26 10.51
CA ASN A 87 5.56 -5.50 9.90
C ASN A 87 4.51 -4.43 10.26
N LEU A 88 4.93 -3.17 10.28
CA LEU A 88 4.05 -2.04 10.52
C LEU A 88 3.52 -1.47 9.22
N LEU A 89 2.23 -1.16 9.17
CA LEU A 89 1.60 -0.47 8.04
C LEU A 89 2.17 0.94 7.88
N VAL A 90 2.19 1.45 6.66
CA VAL A 90 2.55 2.86 6.42
C VAL A 90 1.57 3.81 7.12
N GLY A 91 2.08 4.91 7.67
CA GLY A 91 1.25 5.88 8.37
C GLY A 91 1.97 6.61 9.50
N GLN A 92 1.19 7.31 10.30
CA GLN A 92 1.70 8.05 11.46
C GLN A 92 1.67 7.18 12.71
N TYR A 93 2.75 7.25 13.47
CA TYR A 93 2.94 6.47 14.68
C TYR A 93 3.27 7.34 15.87
N ARG A 94 2.83 6.85 17.03
CA ARG A 94 3.25 7.29 18.36
C ARG A 94 3.96 6.11 19.03
N VAL A 95 5.15 6.34 19.57
CA VAL A 95 5.92 5.32 20.29
C VAL A 95 6.08 5.75 21.74
N THR A 96 5.66 4.88 22.63
CA THR A 96 5.69 5.10 24.08
C THR A 96 6.70 4.15 24.72
N PHE A 97 7.56 4.69 25.55
CA PHE A 97 8.58 3.94 26.27
C PHE A 97 8.27 4.00 27.76
N SER A 98 8.24 2.86 28.43
CA SER A 98 7.95 2.77 29.85
C SER A 98 8.80 1.70 30.54
N LEU A 99 9.35 2.04 31.70
CA LEU A 99 10.04 1.15 32.59
C LEU A 99 9.82 1.62 34.02
N GLU A 100 9.63 0.70 34.96
CA GLU A 100 9.43 1.03 36.37
C GLU A 100 10.68 1.75 36.93
N GLY A 101 10.46 2.87 37.63
CA GLY A 101 11.53 3.73 38.16
C GLY A 101 12.07 4.78 37.19
N PHE A 102 11.50 4.87 35.96
CA PHE A 102 11.89 5.87 34.98
C PHE A 102 10.68 6.65 34.47
N ASN A 103 10.93 7.86 33.97
CA ASN A 103 9.90 8.69 33.37
C ASN A 103 9.40 8.05 32.06
N LYS A 104 8.08 8.10 31.85
CA LYS A 104 7.46 7.65 30.61
C LYS A 104 7.76 8.66 29.51
N VAL A 105 8.34 8.20 28.39
CA VAL A 105 8.63 9.05 27.24
C VAL A 105 7.70 8.67 26.08
N VAL A 106 7.09 9.68 25.48
CA VAL A 106 6.23 9.55 24.30
C VAL A 106 6.86 10.29 23.12
N ARG A 107 7.09 9.57 22.02
CA ARG A 107 7.53 10.14 20.74
C ARG A 107 6.35 10.14 19.78
N SER A 108 5.86 11.31 19.42
CA SER A 108 4.76 11.49 18.45
C SER A 108 5.27 12.06 17.13
N GLY A 109 4.45 11.95 16.07
CA GLY A 109 4.78 12.51 14.75
C GLY A 109 5.74 11.66 13.91
N ILE A 110 5.95 10.38 14.24
CA ILE A 110 6.77 9.48 13.45
C ILE A 110 5.98 9.06 12.22
N VAL A 111 6.43 9.45 11.03
CA VAL A 111 5.84 9.01 9.74
C VAL A 111 6.65 7.82 9.24
N LEU A 112 5.97 6.69 9.06
CA LEU A 112 6.55 5.47 8.51
C LEU A 112 6.09 5.33 7.06
N GLU A 113 7.07 5.36 6.14
CA GLU A 113 6.86 5.20 4.71
C GLU A 113 7.04 3.73 4.29
N VAL A 114 6.63 3.40 3.06
CA VAL A 114 6.76 2.05 2.51
C VAL A 114 8.23 1.59 2.46
N ASP A 115 8.49 0.37 2.91
CA ASP A 115 9.82 -0.24 3.01
C ASP A 115 10.84 0.63 3.79
N GLN A 116 10.36 1.44 4.73
CA GLN A 116 11.23 2.27 5.56
C GLN A 116 11.60 1.54 6.84
N ARG A 117 12.84 1.76 7.27
CA ARG A 117 13.34 1.40 8.60
C ARG A 117 13.55 2.68 9.42
N ALA A 118 12.49 3.11 10.11
CA ALA A 118 12.55 4.33 10.92
C ALA A 118 13.30 4.08 12.22
N GLN A 119 14.39 4.82 12.43
CA GLN A 119 15.18 4.71 13.66
C GLN A 119 14.71 5.71 14.70
N VAL A 120 14.36 5.21 15.90
CA VAL A 120 13.89 6.01 17.03
C VAL A 120 14.74 5.69 18.26
N ASN A 121 15.71 6.52 18.54
CA ASN A 121 16.56 6.40 19.72
C ASN A 121 16.04 7.31 20.85
N VAL A 122 16.00 6.79 22.07
CA VAL A 122 15.44 7.48 23.24
C VAL A 122 16.37 7.35 24.43
N LYS A 123 16.43 8.42 25.24
CA LYS A 123 17.01 8.40 26.55
C LYS A 123 15.92 8.47 27.61
N LEU A 124 15.99 7.63 28.62
CA LEU A 124 15.06 7.62 29.74
C LEU A 124 15.78 8.23 30.99
N ASP A 125 15.06 9.11 31.66
CA ASP A 125 15.50 9.72 32.91
C ASP A 125 14.87 8.96 34.09
N VAL A 126 15.60 8.85 35.18
CA VAL A 126 15.06 8.30 36.43
C VAL A 126 13.97 9.23 36.96
N GLY A 127 12.81 8.64 37.25
CA GLY A 127 11.67 9.41 37.72
C GLY A 127 10.42 8.53 37.93
N SER A 128 9.27 9.16 38.04
CA SER A 128 8.00 8.48 38.20
C SER A 128 7.38 8.17 36.85
N VAL A 129 6.83 6.97 36.68
CA VAL A 129 6.06 6.57 35.49
C VAL A 129 4.88 7.49 35.22
N SER A 130 4.41 8.24 36.21
CA SER A 130 3.34 9.23 36.07
C SER A 130 3.76 10.52 35.37
N GLU A 131 5.08 10.80 35.27
CA GLU A 131 5.58 11.96 34.54
C GLU A 131 5.81 11.58 33.09
N VAL A 132 5.10 12.25 32.17
CA VAL A 132 5.14 11.98 30.73
C VAL A 132 5.90 13.10 30.03
N ILE A 133 7.00 12.74 29.38
CA ILE A 133 7.77 13.65 28.54
C ILE A 133 7.34 13.43 27.08
N GLU A 134 6.56 14.36 26.53
CA GLU A 134 6.16 14.32 25.12
C GLU A 134 7.20 15.05 24.26
N VAL A 135 7.75 14.34 23.29
CA VAL A 135 8.71 14.89 22.33
C VAL A 135 8.16 14.67 20.93
N THR A 136 7.88 15.76 20.23
CA THR A 136 7.52 15.69 18.82
C THR A 136 8.77 15.33 18.02
N ALA A 137 8.75 14.18 17.36
CA ALA A 137 9.83 13.80 16.46
C ALA A 137 9.78 14.71 15.23
N GLU A 138 10.84 15.46 15.00
CA GLU A 138 11.09 15.99 13.67
C GLU A 138 11.48 14.78 12.81
N SER A 139 10.56 14.33 11.96
CA SER A 139 10.77 13.14 11.14
C SER A 139 11.99 13.38 10.26
N ALA A 140 13.11 12.77 10.59
CA ALA A 140 14.22 12.68 9.67
C ALA A 140 13.73 11.85 8.48
N ARG A 141 13.37 12.53 7.40
CA ARG A 141 12.94 11.89 6.12
C ARG A 141 14.08 11.18 5.42
N THR A 142 15.25 11.12 6.06
CA THR A 142 16.43 10.46 5.53
C THR A 142 16.53 9.08 6.15
N ASP A 143 16.38 8.06 5.33
CA ASP A 143 16.65 6.69 5.73
C ASP A 143 18.17 6.52 5.84
N THR A 144 18.67 6.44 7.07
CA THR A 144 20.10 6.27 7.37
C THR A 144 20.46 4.80 7.59
N THR A 145 19.49 3.91 7.57
CA THR A 145 19.66 2.49 7.91
C THR A 145 19.77 1.60 6.68
N THR A 146 19.41 2.11 5.50
CA THR A 146 19.49 1.36 4.24
C THR A 146 20.33 2.09 3.20
N ALA A 147 21.07 1.34 2.40
CA ALA A 147 21.82 1.86 1.24
C ALA A 147 20.96 1.95 -0.02
N THR A 148 19.69 1.65 0.06
CA THR A 148 18.76 1.63 -1.08
C THR A 148 18.53 3.03 -1.61
N LEU A 149 18.82 3.25 -2.88
CA LEU A 149 18.46 4.49 -3.55
C LEU A 149 17.07 4.38 -4.15
N GLY A 150 16.20 5.24 -3.68
CA GLY A 150 14.81 5.27 -4.13
C GLY A 150 14.13 6.58 -3.79
N LYS A 151 12.91 6.73 -4.28
CA LYS A 151 12.05 7.87 -3.96
C LYS A 151 10.65 7.40 -3.66
N VAL A 152 10.09 7.89 -2.57
CA VAL A 152 8.68 7.73 -2.24
C VAL A 152 7.88 8.84 -2.91
N ILE A 153 6.76 8.47 -3.51
CA ILE A 153 5.74 9.38 -4.05
C ILE A 153 4.55 9.31 -3.11
N GLU A 154 4.38 10.35 -2.34
CA GLU A 154 3.36 10.47 -1.31
C GLU A 154 1.95 10.59 -1.92
N GLY A 155 0.93 10.12 -1.23
CA GLY A 155 -0.46 10.13 -1.63
C GLY A 155 -1.00 11.52 -1.98
N ARG A 156 -0.54 12.57 -1.30
CA ARG A 156 -0.90 13.95 -1.63
C ARG A 156 -0.50 14.31 -3.07
N ARG A 157 0.74 14.01 -3.46
CA ARG A 157 1.22 14.26 -4.83
C ARG A 157 0.45 13.45 -5.86
N ILE A 158 0.07 12.22 -5.50
CA ILE A 158 -0.71 11.34 -6.37
C ILE A 158 -2.10 11.94 -6.66
N GLN A 159 -2.70 12.59 -5.67
CA GLN A 159 -4.05 13.16 -5.77
C GLN A 159 -4.08 14.56 -6.39
N GLU A 160 -3.10 15.41 -6.08
CA GLU A 160 -3.08 16.82 -6.47
C GLU A 160 -2.50 17.07 -7.87
N LEU A 161 -1.61 16.18 -8.36
CA LEU A 161 -1.02 16.38 -9.67
C LEU A 161 -1.98 15.99 -10.79
N PRO A 162 -2.04 16.76 -11.89
CA PRO A 162 -2.86 16.45 -13.04
C PRO A 162 -2.30 15.22 -13.76
N LEU A 163 -2.96 14.07 -13.63
CA LEU A 163 -2.56 12.81 -14.23
C LEU A 163 -3.41 12.51 -15.47
N ASN A 164 -2.77 12.37 -16.61
CA ASN A 164 -3.43 11.92 -17.82
C ASN A 164 -3.90 10.47 -17.65
N GLY A 165 -5.23 10.24 -17.76
CA GLY A 165 -5.83 8.92 -17.54
C GLY A 165 -5.83 8.46 -16.08
N ARG A 166 -5.54 9.34 -15.10
CA ARG A 166 -5.53 9.07 -13.65
C ARG A 166 -4.71 7.82 -13.28
N ASN A 167 -3.55 7.71 -13.88
CA ASN A 167 -2.63 6.63 -13.58
C ASN A 167 -1.55 7.09 -12.60
N ALA A 168 -1.61 6.61 -11.35
CA ALA A 168 -0.67 6.98 -10.30
C ALA A 168 0.78 6.67 -10.68
N LEU A 169 1.01 5.57 -11.38
CA LEU A 169 2.35 5.12 -11.75
C LEU A 169 3.00 6.01 -12.81
N SER A 170 2.25 6.88 -13.51
CA SER A 170 2.84 7.88 -14.41
C SER A 170 3.78 8.86 -13.69
N LEU A 171 3.59 9.05 -12.39
CA LEU A 171 4.47 9.87 -11.55
C LEU A 171 5.86 9.27 -11.36
N MET A 172 6.07 7.99 -11.70
CA MET A 172 7.41 7.39 -11.71
C MET A 172 8.38 8.16 -12.63
N LEU A 173 7.87 8.78 -13.70
CA LEU A 173 8.68 9.60 -14.61
C LEU A 173 9.25 10.85 -13.92
N LEU A 174 8.79 11.22 -12.74
CA LEU A 174 9.37 12.28 -11.92
C LEU A 174 10.52 11.80 -11.03
N VAL A 175 10.80 10.51 -11.04
CA VAL A 175 11.92 9.93 -10.28
C VAL A 175 13.17 9.94 -11.14
N PRO A 176 14.33 10.37 -10.62
CA PRO A 176 15.59 10.29 -11.35
C PRO A 176 15.89 8.88 -11.84
N ALA A 177 16.51 8.77 -13.01
CA ALA A 177 16.85 7.52 -13.68
C ALA A 177 15.65 6.68 -14.17
N VAL A 178 14.44 7.20 -14.14
CA VAL A 178 13.25 6.60 -14.74
C VAL A 178 12.95 7.29 -16.08
N GLN A 179 12.81 6.49 -17.12
CA GLN A 179 12.54 6.96 -18.47
C GLN A 179 11.38 6.21 -19.10
N SER A 180 10.59 6.89 -19.92
CA SER A 180 9.61 6.21 -20.77
C SER A 180 10.34 5.43 -21.85
N GLY A 181 10.11 4.15 -21.95
CA GLY A 181 10.65 3.28 -22.99
C GLY A 181 9.86 3.32 -24.30
N ALA A 182 8.70 3.97 -24.27
CA ALA A 182 7.90 4.21 -25.46
C ALA A 182 8.51 5.39 -26.25
N GLY A 183 8.63 5.24 -27.55
CA GLY A 183 9.03 6.34 -28.42
C GLY A 183 8.07 7.54 -28.33
N PRO A 184 8.42 8.70 -28.90
CA PRO A 184 7.65 9.93 -28.81
C PRO A 184 6.21 9.83 -29.37
N THR A 185 5.88 8.75 -30.08
CA THR A 185 4.54 8.46 -30.60
C THR A 185 3.69 7.61 -29.66
N ALA A 186 4.29 6.91 -28.71
CA ALA A 186 3.56 6.25 -27.67
C ALA A 186 3.28 7.31 -26.60
N SER A 187 2.21 8.05 -26.77
CA SER A 187 1.63 8.90 -25.73
C SER A 187 1.20 7.99 -24.58
N GLY A 188 2.16 7.51 -24.00
CA GLY A 188 2.48 6.89 -22.76
C GLY A 188 1.58 5.85 -22.21
N PHE A 189 0.42 6.11 -22.02
CA PHE A 189 -0.51 5.28 -21.27
C PHE A 189 -1.74 5.17 -22.15
N GLY A 190 -1.80 4.10 -22.94
CA GLY A 190 -2.99 3.83 -23.76
C GLY A 190 -4.26 3.92 -22.90
N ASP A 191 -5.39 4.08 -23.53
CA ASP A 191 -6.71 4.33 -22.91
C ASP A 191 -7.09 3.35 -21.79
N ARG A 192 -6.33 2.28 -21.61
CA ARG A 192 -6.52 1.28 -20.55
C ARG A 192 -5.56 1.42 -19.37
N GLY A 193 -4.67 2.39 -19.38
CA GLY A 193 -3.73 2.62 -18.26
C GLY A 193 -2.71 1.50 -18.01
N THR A 194 -2.61 0.52 -18.91
CA THR A 194 -1.88 -0.74 -18.67
C THR A 194 -0.45 -0.75 -19.19
N GLN A 195 -0.05 0.18 -20.06
CA GLN A 195 1.31 0.18 -20.65
C GLN A 195 2.38 0.89 -19.79
N ILE A 196 2.26 0.79 -18.48
CA ILE A 196 3.20 1.41 -17.53
C ILE A 196 4.55 0.73 -17.54
N SER A 197 4.57 -0.51 -17.94
CA SER A 197 5.78 -1.35 -17.95
C SER A 197 6.73 -1.03 -19.09
N LEU A 198 6.34 -0.17 -20.04
CA LEU A 198 7.27 0.44 -21.00
C LEU A 198 8.16 1.51 -20.33
N ILE A 199 8.49 1.32 -19.06
CA ILE A 199 9.39 2.17 -18.29
C ILE A 199 10.72 1.48 -18.15
N ARG A 200 11.79 2.27 -18.29
CA ARG A 200 13.17 1.87 -18.02
C ARG A 200 13.63 2.54 -16.75
N ILE A 201 14.14 1.77 -15.82
CA ILE A 201 14.79 2.27 -14.61
C ILE A 201 16.29 1.98 -14.76
N ASN A 202 17.14 3.00 -14.62
CA ASN A 202 18.59 2.90 -14.81
C ASN A 202 19.02 2.36 -16.19
N GLY A 203 18.28 2.68 -17.24
CA GLY A 203 18.61 2.22 -18.59
C GLY A 203 18.39 0.71 -18.82
N SER A 204 17.70 0.02 -17.92
CA SER A 204 17.38 -1.41 -18.05
C SER A 204 16.59 -1.72 -19.33
N PRO A 205 16.60 -2.95 -19.82
CA PRO A 205 15.66 -3.40 -20.84
C PRO A 205 14.22 -3.19 -20.40
N LEU A 206 13.31 -3.08 -21.38
CA LEU A 206 11.87 -3.04 -21.11
C LEU A 206 11.41 -4.35 -20.45
N ALA A 207 10.37 -4.29 -19.64
CA ALA A 207 9.78 -5.46 -18.98
C ALA A 207 10.69 -6.16 -17.94
N THR A 208 11.69 -5.47 -17.43
CA THR A 208 12.60 -6.04 -16.43
C THR A 208 12.45 -5.42 -15.05
N ASN A 209 11.49 -4.50 -14.89
CA ASN A 209 11.16 -3.93 -13.58
C ASN A 209 10.18 -4.84 -12.84
N ASN A 210 10.32 -4.91 -11.52
CA ASN A 210 9.38 -5.62 -10.68
C ASN A 210 8.37 -4.65 -10.07
N PHE A 211 7.08 -4.88 -10.34
CA PHE A 211 5.98 -4.12 -9.77
C PHE A 211 5.32 -4.94 -8.67
N LEU A 212 5.24 -4.36 -7.50
CA LEU A 212 4.57 -4.93 -6.35
C LEU A 212 3.36 -4.08 -5.98
N VAL A 213 2.27 -4.74 -5.61
CA VAL A 213 1.10 -4.11 -5.00
C VAL A 213 0.89 -4.78 -3.66
N ASP A 214 0.97 -4.01 -2.59
CA ASP A 214 0.91 -4.49 -1.20
C ASP A 214 1.90 -5.65 -0.94
N GLY A 215 3.11 -5.55 -1.50
CA GLY A 215 4.16 -6.55 -1.38
C GLY A 215 4.02 -7.77 -2.29
N LEU A 216 2.92 -7.90 -3.02
CA LEU A 216 2.69 -9.01 -3.95
C LEU A 216 3.10 -8.63 -5.37
N SER A 217 3.78 -9.53 -6.08
CA SER A 217 4.18 -9.27 -7.46
C SER A 217 2.97 -9.10 -8.37
N SER A 218 2.90 -7.95 -9.01
CA SER A 218 1.91 -7.59 -10.02
C SER A 218 2.48 -7.55 -11.43
N SER A 219 3.73 -7.98 -11.62
CA SER A 219 4.39 -8.01 -12.92
C SER A 219 3.84 -9.15 -13.77
N ASN A 220 3.54 -8.85 -15.03
CA ASN A 220 3.18 -9.87 -16.00
C ASN A 220 4.46 -10.48 -16.60
N PRO A 221 4.66 -11.80 -16.52
CA PRO A 221 5.88 -12.43 -17.02
C PRO A 221 5.96 -12.52 -18.57
N TYR A 222 4.87 -12.31 -19.26
CA TYR A 222 4.79 -12.53 -20.73
C TYR A 222 4.78 -11.21 -21.52
N VAL A 223 4.28 -10.14 -20.91
CA VAL A 223 4.20 -8.84 -21.54
C VAL A 223 4.71 -7.78 -20.56
N PRO A 224 5.33 -6.71 -21.07
CA PRO A 224 5.84 -5.65 -20.22
C PRO A 224 4.71 -4.82 -19.59
N ASP A 225 3.89 -5.43 -18.76
CA ASP A 225 2.72 -4.81 -18.15
C ASP A 225 2.52 -5.21 -16.68
N THR A 226 1.76 -4.42 -15.96
CA THR A 226 1.31 -4.75 -14.62
C THR A 226 -0.06 -5.43 -14.69
N ASN A 227 -0.26 -6.47 -13.88
CA ASN A 227 -1.55 -7.16 -13.82
C ASN A 227 -2.63 -6.30 -13.15
N ILE A 228 -2.23 -5.48 -12.19
CA ILE A 228 -3.12 -4.62 -11.42
C ILE A 228 -2.59 -3.19 -11.45
N ASN A 229 -3.46 -2.25 -11.81
CA ASN A 229 -3.20 -0.82 -11.74
C ASN A 229 -4.28 -0.17 -10.85
N PRO A 230 -4.00 0.02 -9.55
CA PRO A 230 -4.95 0.62 -8.64
C PRO A 230 -5.28 2.06 -9.05
N THR A 231 -6.52 2.46 -8.81
CA THR A 231 -6.93 3.86 -9.02
C THR A 231 -6.18 4.80 -8.09
N VAL A 232 -5.98 6.05 -8.50
CA VAL A 232 -5.34 7.11 -7.70
C VAL A 232 -5.90 7.18 -6.28
N ASP A 233 -7.22 7.00 -6.15
CA ASP A 233 -7.91 7.11 -4.87
C ASP A 233 -7.63 5.93 -3.93
N ALA A 234 -7.25 4.77 -4.49
CA ALA A 234 -6.89 3.59 -3.72
C ALA A 234 -5.42 3.59 -3.27
N VAL A 235 -4.56 4.40 -3.89
CA VAL A 235 -3.12 4.41 -3.59
C VAL A 235 -2.84 5.28 -2.38
N GLN A 236 -2.12 4.73 -1.39
CA GLN A 236 -1.57 5.47 -0.25
C GLN A 236 -0.29 6.18 -0.65
N GLU A 237 0.66 5.42 -1.16
CA GLU A 237 1.97 5.88 -1.63
C GLU A 237 2.64 4.78 -2.46
N PHE A 238 3.69 5.10 -3.17
CA PHE A 238 4.55 4.09 -3.77
C PHE A 238 6.02 4.52 -3.73
N LYS A 239 6.90 3.54 -3.64
CA LYS A 239 8.35 3.71 -3.64
C LYS A 239 8.93 3.14 -4.91
N VAL A 240 9.77 3.94 -5.58
CA VAL A 240 10.58 3.49 -6.71
C VAL A 240 12.00 3.31 -6.21
N GLN A 241 12.47 2.08 -6.19
CA GLN A 241 13.85 1.73 -5.87
C GLN A 241 14.61 1.56 -7.17
N SER A 242 15.55 2.44 -7.42
CA SER A 242 16.29 2.47 -8.68
C SER A 242 17.67 1.82 -8.60
N ASN A 243 18.23 1.67 -7.41
CA ASN A 243 19.56 1.09 -7.23
C ASN A 243 19.72 0.49 -5.82
N THR A 244 20.73 -0.39 -5.65
CA THR A 244 21.07 -1.04 -4.37
C THR A 244 19.84 -1.64 -3.66
N MET A 245 19.01 -2.34 -4.41
CA MET A 245 17.80 -2.97 -3.90
C MET A 245 18.13 -4.03 -2.85
N SER A 246 17.25 -4.17 -1.86
CA SER A 246 17.35 -5.24 -0.88
C SER A 246 17.30 -6.62 -1.57
N SER A 247 18.02 -7.59 -1.01
CA SER A 247 17.97 -8.99 -1.45
C SER A 247 16.60 -9.65 -1.30
N GLU A 248 15.66 -9.00 -0.62
CA GLU A 248 14.26 -9.40 -0.55
C GLU A 248 13.57 -9.30 -1.91
N TYR A 249 14.04 -8.40 -2.77
CA TYR A 249 13.48 -8.16 -4.10
C TYR A 249 14.34 -8.83 -5.17
N GLY A 250 13.86 -9.99 -5.63
CA GLY A 250 14.45 -10.68 -6.78
C GLY A 250 13.77 -10.32 -8.09
N PHE A 251 14.16 -11.02 -9.16
CA PHE A 251 13.50 -11.00 -10.46
C PHE A 251 13.42 -9.63 -11.13
N THR A 252 14.45 -8.80 -10.98
CA THR A 252 14.54 -7.50 -11.64
C THR A 252 15.96 -7.24 -12.17
N LEU A 253 16.05 -6.65 -13.34
CA LEU A 253 17.30 -6.08 -13.91
C LEU A 253 17.27 -4.55 -13.93
N GLY A 254 16.14 -3.96 -13.62
CA GLY A 254 15.92 -2.52 -13.62
C GLY A 254 15.73 -1.98 -12.21
N GLY A 255 14.51 -1.87 -11.78
CA GLY A 255 14.12 -1.35 -10.47
C GLY A 255 12.93 -2.09 -9.89
N VAL A 256 12.63 -1.77 -8.64
CA VAL A 256 11.44 -2.25 -7.94
C VAL A 256 10.51 -1.08 -7.68
N VAL A 257 9.25 -1.25 -8.00
CA VAL A 257 8.18 -0.31 -7.69
C VAL A 257 7.24 -0.98 -6.73
N ASN A 258 7.25 -0.55 -5.49
CA ASN A 258 6.36 -1.07 -4.46
C ASN A 258 5.25 -0.06 -4.18
N LEU A 259 4.03 -0.42 -4.53
CA LEU A 259 2.82 0.38 -4.37
C LEU A 259 2.03 -0.15 -3.18
N VAL A 260 1.63 0.75 -2.29
CA VAL A 260 0.81 0.41 -1.13
C VAL A 260 -0.56 1.06 -1.28
N THR A 261 -1.60 0.24 -1.09
CA THR A 261 -2.98 0.73 -1.09
C THR A 261 -3.35 1.34 0.26
N LYS A 262 -4.35 2.22 0.27
CA LYS A 262 -4.85 2.84 1.50
C LYS A 262 -5.40 1.78 2.44
N SER A 263 -4.95 1.82 3.68
CA SER A 263 -5.55 1.05 4.76
C SER A 263 -6.76 1.77 5.34
N GLY A 264 -7.62 1.06 6.05
CA GLY A 264 -8.74 1.64 6.79
C GLY A 264 -8.28 2.54 7.93
N THR A 265 -9.18 3.40 8.38
CA THR A 265 -8.99 4.24 9.57
C THR A 265 -10.23 4.16 10.45
N ASN A 266 -10.13 4.67 11.69
CA ASN A 266 -11.28 4.72 12.60
C ASN A 266 -12.22 5.91 12.36
N ASP A 267 -11.89 6.77 11.38
CA ASP A 267 -12.71 7.92 10.97
C ASP A 267 -13.36 7.67 9.60
N TYR A 268 -14.62 8.10 9.45
CA TYR A 268 -15.31 8.06 8.16
C TYR A 268 -14.75 9.12 7.23
N HIS A 269 -14.36 8.71 6.04
CA HIS A 269 -13.85 9.60 4.99
C HIS A 269 -14.25 9.07 3.62
N GLY A 270 -14.21 9.96 2.63
CA GLY A 270 -14.52 9.59 1.25
C GLY A 270 -14.22 10.70 0.28
N SER A 271 -14.27 10.36 -1.00
CA SER A 271 -14.11 11.30 -2.11
C SER A 271 -15.07 10.94 -3.23
N LEU A 272 -15.50 11.95 -3.96
CA LEU A 272 -16.21 11.82 -5.23
C LEU A 272 -15.46 12.65 -6.26
N TYR A 273 -15.35 12.14 -7.47
CA TYR A 273 -14.65 12.85 -8.54
C TYR A 273 -15.32 12.64 -9.88
N GLU A 274 -15.15 13.65 -10.75
CA GLU A 274 -15.49 13.59 -12.16
C GLU A 274 -14.41 14.32 -12.97
N PHE A 275 -13.92 13.70 -14.03
CA PHE A 275 -12.93 14.25 -14.95
C PHE A 275 -13.47 14.16 -16.37
N LEU A 276 -13.72 15.32 -16.95
CA LEU A 276 -14.18 15.46 -18.33
C LEU A 276 -13.00 15.90 -19.21
N ARG A 277 -12.80 15.20 -20.32
CA ARG A 277 -11.89 15.63 -21.39
C ARG A 277 -12.67 15.62 -22.69
N ASN A 278 -12.62 16.73 -23.40
CA ASN A 278 -13.27 16.88 -24.66
C ASN A 278 -12.35 17.61 -25.64
N GLU A 279 -12.35 17.19 -26.90
CA GLU A 279 -11.52 17.79 -27.95
C GLU A 279 -11.75 19.30 -28.12
N ALA A 280 -12.93 19.81 -27.75
CA ALA A 280 -13.21 21.23 -27.82
C ALA A 280 -12.32 22.05 -26.87
N LEU A 281 -11.83 21.44 -25.78
CA LEU A 281 -10.96 22.06 -24.77
C LEU A 281 -9.46 21.85 -25.06
N ASP A 282 -9.13 20.96 -26.00
CA ASP A 282 -7.74 20.61 -26.33
C ASP A 282 -7.25 21.39 -27.57
N ALA A 283 -5.96 21.71 -27.60
CA ALA A 283 -5.30 22.18 -28.82
C ALA A 283 -5.08 21.02 -29.80
N ASN A 284 -5.00 21.34 -31.10
CA ASN A 284 -4.61 20.32 -32.07
C ASN A 284 -3.13 19.92 -31.87
N SER A 285 -2.81 18.64 -32.09
CA SER A 285 -1.42 18.18 -32.02
C SER A 285 -0.56 18.90 -33.07
N TRP A 286 0.73 19.14 -32.76
CA TRP A 286 1.64 19.75 -33.72
C TRP A 286 1.72 18.96 -35.04
N ALA A 287 1.72 17.65 -34.97
CA ALA A 287 1.75 16.77 -36.15
C ALA A 287 0.53 16.94 -37.05
N ASN A 288 -0.68 16.93 -36.46
CA ASN A 288 -1.92 17.14 -37.21
C ASN A 288 -1.99 18.57 -37.77
N ALA A 289 -1.64 19.58 -36.98
CA ALA A 289 -1.61 20.97 -37.41
C ALA A 289 -0.67 21.18 -38.59
N ARG A 290 0.54 20.59 -38.55
CA ARG A 290 1.51 20.62 -39.65
C ARG A 290 0.99 19.89 -40.89
N ALA A 291 0.31 18.78 -40.70
CA ALA A 291 -0.28 18.00 -41.79
C ALA A 291 -1.63 18.56 -42.27
N LYS A 292 -2.11 19.68 -41.71
CA LYS A 292 -3.42 20.28 -41.96
C LYS A 292 -4.57 19.30 -41.72
N GLN A 293 -4.40 18.40 -40.76
CA GLN A 293 -5.41 17.46 -40.34
C GLN A 293 -6.27 18.03 -39.21
N PRO A 294 -7.55 17.69 -39.14
CA PRO A 294 -8.42 18.08 -38.03
C PRO A 294 -7.91 17.50 -36.71
N LYS A 295 -8.41 18.03 -35.60
CA LYS A 295 -8.20 17.42 -34.27
C LYS A 295 -8.69 15.99 -34.26
N SER A 296 -7.98 15.13 -33.54
CA SER A 296 -8.48 13.80 -33.24
C SER A 296 -9.69 13.90 -32.31
N PRO A 297 -10.79 13.19 -32.61
CA PRO A 297 -11.97 13.21 -31.74
C PRO A 297 -11.59 12.65 -30.36
N LEU A 298 -11.98 13.33 -29.31
CA LEU A 298 -11.79 12.94 -27.92
C LEU A 298 -13.02 13.35 -27.11
N ASP A 299 -13.71 12.34 -26.60
CA ASP A 299 -14.77 12.51 -25.60
C ASP A 299 -14.54 11.47 -24.51
N TYR A 300 -14.02 11.93 -23.36
CA TYR A 300 -13.64 11.07 -22.27
C TYR A 300 -14.20 11.60 -20.96
N ASN A 301 -14.99 10.77 -20.30
CA ASN A 301 -15.59 11.06 -19.01
C ASN A 301 -15.24 9.96 -18.03
N GLN A 302 -14.62 10.32 -16.92
CA GLN A 302 -14.22 9.41 -15.85
C GLN A 302 -14.76 9.92 -14.52
N PHE A 303 -15.62 9.15 -13.89
CA PHE A 303 -16.17 9.47 -12.59
C PHE A 303 -16.03 8.29 -11.62
N GLY A 304 -16.06 8.58 -10.33
CA GLY A 304 -15.97 7.56 -9.31
C GLY A 304 -15.96 8.15 -7.92
N GLY A 305 -15.76 7.28 -6.95
CA GLY A 305 -15.68 7.69 -5.56
C GLY A 305 -15.07 6.62 -4.69
N SER A 306 -14.68 7.01 -3.51
CA SER A 306 -14.20 6.12 -2.45
C SER A 306 -14.90 6.45 -1.14
N VAL A 307 -15.10 5.44 -0.29
CA VAL A 307 -15.58 5.58 1.07
C VAL A 307 -14.78 4.65 1.96
N GLY A 308 -14.35 5.14 3.10
CA GLY A 308 -13.62 4.39 4.12
C GLY A 308 -14.11 4.75 5.52
N GLY A 309 -13.81 3.88 6.49
CA GLY A 309 -14.16 4.09 7.88
C GLY A 309 -14.44 2.77 8.62
N PRO A 310 -14.76 2.85 9.92
CA PRO A 310 -15.02 1.67 10.75
C PRO A 310 -16.32 0.99 10.34
N VAL A 311 -16.28 -0.33 10.14
CA VAL A 311 -17.48 -1.16 9.94
C VAL A 311 -18.07 -1.48 11.32
N ARG A 312 -19.17 -0.84 11.66
CA ARG A 312 -19.92 -1.13 12.90
C ARG A 312 -20.99 -2.17 12.59
N LEU A 313 -20.81 -3.37 13.10
CA LEU A 313 -21.84 -4.40 13.02
C LEU A 313 -22.93 -4.14 14.05
N PRO A 314 -24.21 -4.30 13.71
CA PRO A 314 -25.30 -4.25 14.68
C PRO A 314 -25.09 -5.30 15.78
N SER A 315 -25.53 -5.02 17.01
CA SER A 315 -25.35 -5.89 18.17
C SER A 315 -25.90 -7.31 17.98
N TRP A 316 -26.96 -7.47 17.17
CA TRP A 316 -27.57 -8.77 16.85
C TRP A 316 -26.69 -9.64 15.90
N LEU A 317 -25.66 -9.08 15.26
CA LEU A 317 -24.65 -9.80 14.46
C LEU A 317 -23.34 -10.03 15.24
N GLY A 318 -23.36 -9.87 16.57
CA GLY A 318 -22.18 -10.08 17.41
C GLY A 318 -21.20 -8.91 17.41
N GLY A 319 -21.63 -7.73 16.96
CA GLY A 319 -20.85 -6.50 17.09
C GLY A 319 -20.66 -6.18 18.57
N ALA A 320 -19.44 -6.38 19.09
CA ALA A 320 -19.04 -5.79 20.36
C ALA A 320 -19.06 -4.27 20.20
N ASP A 321 -19.62 -3.54 21.18
CA ASP A 321 -19.57 -2.09 21.22
C ASP A 321 -18.13 -1.66 21.02
N GLY A 322 -17.90 -0.90 19.93
CA GLY A 322 -16.58 -0.54 19.42
C GLY A 322 -15.67 0.19 20.43
N ARG A 323 -15.20 -0.56 21.40
CA ARG A 323 -14.11 -0.23 22.32
C ARG A 323 -13.20 -1.46 22.38
N GLY A 324 -12.25 -1.48 21.48
CA GLY A 324 -11.15 -2.41 21.45
C GLY A 324 -9.91 -1.66 21.09
#